data_98a18ac28c8eb69de3ae2ff811350b6d
#
_entry.id   98a18ac28c8eb69de3ae2ff811350b6d
#
_cell.length_a   1.000
_cell.length_b   1.000
_cell.length_c   1.000
_cell.angle_alpha   90.00
_cell.angle_beta   90.00
_cell.angle_gamma   90.00
#
_symmetry.space_group_name_H-M   'P 1'
#
loop_
_entity.id
_entity.type
_entity.pdbx_description
1 polymer ?
#
loop_
_entity_poly.entity_id
_entity_poly.type
_entity_poly.pdbx_seq_one_letter_code
_entity_poly.pdbx_strand_id
1 'polypeptide(L)'
;GAQSVNVRADPETIRQSIVASATERGTPIAQNQPNMVVLERTVTEANPALDAEFGPSDNGERKFRIRVRFQGTRCDTLVVQDVFVVNNAGTGLEQVFALTQPQYNPRQSLIGLKAKAESAGGCA
;
A
#
# COMPACT_ATOMS: atom_id res chain seq x y z
N GLY A 1 5.61 -9.32 6.93
CA GLY A 1 4.47 -8.87 7.67
C GLY A 1 4.18 -7.40 7.54
N ALA A 2 3.20 -6.94 8.29
CA ALA A 2 2.82 -5.54 8.32
C ALA A 2 3.95 -4.65 8.84
N GLN A 3 4.07 -3.45 8.27
CA GLN A 3 4.94 -2.41 8.75
C GLN A 3 4.08 -1.29 9.33
N SER A 4 4.56 -0.61 10.36
CA SER A 4 3.79 0.46 11.00
C SER A 4 4.67 1.63 11.38
N VAL A 5 4.05 2.80 11.49
CA VAL A 5 4.69 4.03 11.94
C VAL A 5 3.65 4.92 12.63
N ASN A 6 4.08 5.66 13.63
CA ASN A 6 3.26 6.73 14.21
C ASN A 6 3.60 8.05 13.52
N VAL A 7 2.57 8.78 13.11
CA VAL A 7 2.70 10.04 12.38
C VAL A 7 2.05 11.16 13.18
N ARG A 8 2.74 12.28 13.30
CA ARG A 8 2.23 13.48 14.00
C ARG A 8 1.38 14.32 13.05
N ALA A 9 0.27 13.75 12.65
CA ALA A 9 -0.72 14.37 11.80
C ALA A 9 -2.05 13.65 12.00
N ASP A 10 -3.13 14.22 11.52
CA ASP A 10 -4.44 13.58 11.60
C ASP A 10 -4.66 12.56 10.47
N PRO A 11 -5.66 11.67 10.59
CA PRO A 11 -5.93 10.68 9.55
C PRO A 11 -6.24 11.28 8.17
N GLU A 12 -6.92 12.40 8.10
CA GLU A 12 -7.26 13.03 6.82
C GLU A 12 -6.01 13.55 6.09
N THR A 13 -5.06 14.12 6.83
CA THR A 13 -3.77 14.55 6.26
C THR A 13 -3.00 13.35 5.74
N ILE A 14 -3.05 12.20 6.45
CA ILE A 14 -2.45 10.95 5.99
C ILE A 14 -3.09 10.52 4.67
N ARG A 15 -4.42 10.47 4.63
CA ARG A 15 -5.15 10.05 3.43
C ARG A 15 -4.78 10.91 2.22
N GLN A 16 -4.80 12.23 2.39
CA GLN A 16 -4.44 13.17 1.32
C GLN A 16 -2.99 12.98 0.86
N SER A 17 -2.07 12.73 1.77
CA SER A 17 -0.66 12.50 1.45
C SER A 17 -0.46 11.22 0.63
N ILE A 18 -1.16 10.15 0.97
CA ILE A 18 -1.11 8.88 0.23
C ILE A 18 -1.66 9.10 -1.19
N VAL A 19 -2.82 9.73 -1.29
CA VAL A 19 -3.49 9.96 -2.57
C VAL A 19 -2.64 10.85 -3.48
N ALA A 20 -2.06 11.91 -2.93
CA ALA A 20 -1.18 12.80 -3.70
C ALA A 20 0.05 12.06 -4.22
N SER A 21 0.71 11.25 -3.39
CA SER A 21 1.86 10.46 -3.81
C SER A 21 1.52 9.46 -4.89
N ALA A 22 0.39 8.76 -4.74
CA ALA A 22 -0.06 7.78 -5.73
C ALA A 22 -0.35 8.46 -7.07
N THR A 23 -1.02 9.60 -7.04
CA THR A 23 -1.35 10.38 -8.22
C THR A 23 -0.07 10.86 -8.95
N GLU A 24 0.89 11.36 -8.22
CA GLU A 24 2.18 11.80 -8.79
C GLU A 24 2.92 10.66 -9.48
N ARG A 25 2.87 9.46 -8.94
CA ARG A 25 3.55 8.29 -9.49
C ARG A 25 2.72 7.55 -10.53
N GLY A 26 1.47 7.95 -10.75
CA GLY A 26 0.57 7.24 -11.65
C GLY A 26 0.14 5.87 -11.12
N THR A 27 0.19 5.66 -9.80
CA THR A 27 -0.25 4.40 -9.19
C THR A 27 -1.76 4.40 -9.02
N PRO A 28 -2.48 3.43 -9.58
CA PRO A 28 -3.93 3.36 -9.44
C PRO A 28 -4.39 3.24 -8.00
N ILE A 29 -5.45 3.96 -7.67
CA ILE A 29 -6.08 3.92 -6.35
C ILE A 29 -7.32 3.04 -6.45
N ALA A 30 -7.27 1.87 -5.80
CA ALA A 30 -8.38 0.92 -5.83
C ALA A 30 -9.46 1.25 -4.81
N GLN A 31 -9.08 1.78 -3.65
CA GLN A 31 -10.00 2.24 -2.61
C GLN A 31 -9.46 3.49 -1.95
N ASN A 32 -10.35 4.42 -1.62
CA ASN A 32 -10.01 5.67 -0.97
C ASN A 32 -11.10 5.97 0.07
N GLN A 33 -10.82 5.61 1.31
CA GLN A 33 -11.75 5.72 2.43
C GLN A 33 -11.14 6.58 3.54
N PRO A 34 -11.93 7.09 4.48
CA PRO A 34 -11.42 7.98 5.53
C PRO A 34 -10.27 7.42 6.37
N ASN A 35 -10.18 6.10 6.50
CA ASN A 35 -9.17 5.43 7.32
C ASN A 35 -8.40 4.34 6.59
N MET A 36 -8.54 4.24 5.27
CA MET A 36 -7.87 3.21 4.49
C MET A 36 -7.75 3.64 3.02
N VAL A 37 -6.55 3.47 2.47
CA VAL A 37 -6.31 3.60 1.04
C VAL A 37 -5.69 2.31 0.54
N VAL A 38 -6.21 1.80 -0.58
CA VAL A 38 -5.66 0.63 -1.25
C VAL A 38 -5.16 1.04 -2.62
N LEU A 39 -3.89 0.74 -2.87
CA LEU A 39 -3.23 0.99 -4.15
C LEU A 39 -2.98 -0.34 -4.85
N GLU A 40 -3.03 -0.36 -6.17
CA GLU A 40 -2.71 -1.56 -6.94
C GLU A 40 -1.79 -1.20 -8.10
N ARG A 41 -0.76 -2.01 -8.28
CA ARG A 41 0.18 -1.88 -9.39
C ARG A 41 0.25 -3.20 -10.14
N THR A 42 -0.01 -3.14 -11.45
CA THR A 42 0.08 -4.33 -12.29
C THR A 42 1.55 -4.71 -12.51
N VAL A 43 1.83 -6.00 -12.36
CA VAL A 43 3.14 -6.58 -12.66
C VAL A 43 3.12 -7.00 -14.14
N THR A 44 3.80 -6.23 -14.98
CA THR A 44 3.77 -6.44 -16.43
C THR A 44 4.90 -7.32 -16.93
N GLU A 45 5.95 -7.50 -16.14
CA GLU A 45 7.11 -8.30 -16.52
C GLU A 45 7.06 -9.68 -15.89
N ALA A 46 7.67 -10.65 -16.55
CA ALA A 46 7.83 -11.98 -16.00
C ALA A 46 8.57 -11.90 -14.65
N ASN A 47 8.08 -12.63 -13.67
CA ASN A 47 8.66 -12.66 -12.34
C ASN A 47 8.77 -14.10 -11.84
N PRO A 48 9.87 -14.80 -12.18
CA PRO A 48 10.04 -16.20 -11.78
C PRO A 48 10.02 -16.42 -10.26
N ALA A 49 10.46 -15.45 -9.48
CA ALA A 49 10.45 -15.58 -8.01
C ALA A 49 9.02 -15.61 -7.47
N LEU A 50 8.13 -14.77 -7.98
CA LEU A 50 6.73 -14.79 -7.59
C LEU A 50 6.02 -16.04 -8.10
N ASP A 51 6.34 -16.49 -9.31
CA ASP A 51 5.78 -17.73 -9.85
C ASP A 51 6.16 -18.93 -8.99
N ALA A 52 7.41 -18.99 -8.55
CA ALA A 52 7.90 -20.09 -7.71
C ALA A 52 7.22 -20.10 -6.34
N GLU A 53 6.98 -18.93 -5.76
CA GLU A 53 6.43 -18.83 -4.41
C GLU A 53 4.90 -18.91 -4.37
N PHE A 54 4.23 -18.27 -5.33
CA PHE A 54 2.77 -18.11 -5.29
C PHE A 54 2.05 -18.76 -6.47
N GLY A 55 2.78 -19.40 -7.37
CA GLY A 55 2.22 -19.96 -8.59
C GLY A 55 2.08 -18.92 -9.70
N PRO A 56 1.77 -19.37 -10.92
CA PRO A 56 1.63 -18.48 -12.07
C PRO A 56 0.30 -17.73 -12.02
N SER A 57 0.26 -16.59 -12.75
CA SER A 57 -0.95 -15.80 -12.95
C SER A 57 -1.32 -15.87 -14.45
N ASP A 58 -1.82 -17.04 -14.87
CA ASP A 58 -2.02 -17.35 -16.28
C ASP A 58 -3.39 -16.94 -16.84
N ASN A 59 -4.35 -16.67 -15.95
CA ASN A 59 -5.74 -16.43 -16.35
C ASN A 59 -6.18 -14.96 -16.12
N GLY A 60 -5.25 -14.11 -15.68
CA GLY A 60 -5.52 -12.71 -15.43
C GLY A 60 -4.24 -12.00 -15.01
N GLU A 61 -4.34 -10.71 -14.80
CA GLU A 61 -3.20 -9.91 -14.41
C GLU A 61 -2.71 -10.28 -13.02
N ARG A 62 -1.39 -10.15 -12.82
CA ARG A 62 -0.79 -10.17 -11.49
C ARG A 62 -0.64 -8.75 -11.02
N LYS A 63 -1.01 -8.49 -9.75
CA LYS A 63 -0.89 -7.16 -9.16
C LYS A 63 -0.20 -7.23 -7.81
N PHE A 64 0.51 -6.16 -7.47
CA PHE A 64 0.80 -5.85 -6.08
C PHE A 64 -0.33 -4.98 -5.54
N ARG A 65 -0.84 -5.34 -4.37
CA ARG A 65 -1.86 -4.57 -3.66
C ARG A 65 -1.27 -4.05 -2.37
N ILE A 66 -1.30 -2.74 -2.18
CA ILE A 66 -0.76 -2.09 -0.99
C ILE A 66 -1.94 -1.52 -0.22
N ARG A 67 -2.19 -2.05 0.96
CA ARG A 67 -3.25 -1.57 1.84
C ARG A 67 -2.62 -0.75 2.94
N VAL A 68 -3.03 0.51 3.04
CA VAL A 68 -2.58 1.42 4.10
C VAL A 68 -3.79 1.76 4.96
N ARG A 69 -3.76 1.30 6.21
CA ARG A 69 -4.80 1.59 7.20
C ARG A 69 -4.25 2.60 8.18
N PHE A 70 -5.07 3.54 8.60
CA PHE A 70 -4.62 4.57 9.51
C PHE A 70 -5.77 4.99 10.42
N GLN A 71 -5.45 5.11 11.70
CA GLN A 71 -6.42 5.58 12.68
C GLN A 71 -5.69 6.36 13.76
N GLY A 72 -6.34 7.37 14.29
CA GLY A 72 -5.73 8.19 15.32
C GLY A 72 -6.51 9.45 15.62
N THR A 73 -5.82 10.37 16.24
CA THR A 73 -6.35 11.66 16.65
C THR A 73 -5.74 12.75 15.77
N ARG A 74 -6.03 13.98 16.11
CA ARG A 74 -5.59 15.17 15.38
C ARG A 74 -4.05 15.21 15.17
N CYS A 75 -3.28 14.76 16.15
CA CYS A 75 -1.82 14.90 16.12
C CYS A 75 -1.07 13.58 16.31
N ASP A 76 -1.78 12.46 16.24
CA ASP A 76 -1.16 11.15 16.46
C ASP A 76 -1.98 10.08 15.74
N THR A 77 -1.43 9.60 14.64
CA THR A 77 -2.07 8.58 13.81
C THR A 77 -1.14 7.40 13.63
N LEU A 78 -1.64 6.21 13.95
CA LEU A 78 -0.95 4.96 13.64
C LEU A 78 -1.25 4.59 12.19
N VAL A 79 -0.20 4.36 11.41
CA VAL A 79 -0.30 3.95 10.01
C VAL A 79 0.27 2.55 9.87
N VAL A 80 -0.51 1.64 9.30
CA VAL A 80 -0.13 0.23 9.10
C VAL A 80 -0.20 -0.09 7.61
N GLN A 81 0.89 -0.60 7.07
CA GLN A 81 1.00 -0.97 5.66
C GLN A 81 1.14 -2.47 5.50
N ASP A 82 0.27 -3.07 4.70
CA ASP A 82 0.35 -4.46 4.27
C ASP A 82 0.48 -4.52 2.75
N VAL A 83 1.26 -5.48 2.27
CA VAL A 83 1.42 -5.69 0.83
C VAL A 83 0.98 -7.11 0.49
N PHE A 84 0.25 -7.24 -0.61
CA PHE A 84 -0.23 -8.52 -1.11
C PHE A 84 0.16 -8.68 -2.57
N VAL A 85 0.32 -9.94 -2.99
CA VAL A 85 0.34 -10.28 -4.41
C VAL A 85 -1.02 -10.87 -4.77
N VAL A 86 -1.54 -10.47 -5.92
CA VAL A 86 -2.82 -10.96 -6.44
C VAL A 86 -2.55 -11.65 -7.76
N ASN A 87 -2.87 -12.93 -7.84
CA ASN A 87 -2.83 -13.69 -9.10
C ASN A 87 -4.22 -13.70 -9.73
N ASN A 88 -4.26 -13.69 -11.06
CA ASN A 88 -5.51 -13.77 -11.83
C ASN A 88 -6.53 -12.72 -11.40
N ALA A 89 -6.06 -11.49 -11.23
CA ALA A 89 -6.85 -10.40 -10.68
C ALA A 89 -8.12 -10.16 -11.51
N GLY A 90 -9.25 -9.96 -10.82
CA GLY A 90 -10.54 -9.67 -11.42
C GLY A 90 -11.23 -10.86 -12.06
N THR A 91 -10.74 -12.08 -11.84
CA THR A 91 -11.34 -13.31 -12.38
C THR A 91 -11.85 -14.21 -11.27
N GLY A 92 -12.60 -15.25 -11.65
CA GLY A 92 -13.06 -16.27 -10.70
C GLY A 92 -11.92 -17.12 -10.12
N LEU A 93 -10.70 -17.01 -10.67
CA LEU A 93 -9.52 -17.72 -10.20
C LEU A 93 -8.60 -16.82 -9.39
N GLU A 94 -9.06 -15.66 -9.00
CA GLU A 94 -8.24 -14.70 -8.23
C GLU A 94 -7.77 -15.32 -6.92
N GLN A 95 -6.47 -15.16 -6.64
CA GLN A 95 -5.83 -15.58 -5.40
C GLN A 95 -5.08 -14.39 -4.81
N VAL A 96 -5.18 -14.21 -3.50
CA VAL A 96 -4.51 -13.12 -2.79
C VAL A 96 -3.59 -13.72 -1.72
N PHE A 97 -2.33 -13.32 -1.75
CA PHE A 97 -1.32 -13.80 -0.80
C PHE A 97 -0.65 -12.62 -0.11
N ALA A 98 -0.49 -12.72 1.21
CA ALA A 98 0.27 -11.71 1.96
C ALA A 98 1.77 -11.86 1.66
N LEU A 99 2.41 -10.74 1.36
CA LEU A 99 3.86 -10.67 1.19
C LEU A 99 4.49 -10.35 2.53
N THR A 100 5.23 -11.31 3.09
CA THR A 100 5.82 -11.17 4.42
C THR A 100 7.30 -10.79 4.39
N GLN A 101 7.92 -10.85 3.22
CA GLN A 101 9.34 -10.53 3.06
C GLN A 101 9.55 -9.01 3.03
N PRO A 102 10.55 -8.49 3.77
CA PRO A 102 10.77 -7.03 3.88
C PRO A 102 11.00 -6.31 2.56
N GLN A 103 11.57 -6.99 1.56
CA GLN A 103 11.84 -6.37 0.25
C GLN A 103 10.56 -5.96 -0.48
N TYR A 104 9.41 -6.58 -0.17
CA TYR A 104 8.13 -6.25 -0.79
C TYR A 104 7.32 -5.25 0.02
N ASN A 105 7.69 -5.02 1.27
CA ASN A 105 7.03 -4.07 2.14
C ASN A 105 8.08 -3.25 2.90
N PRO A 106 8.85 -2.41 2.20
CA PRO A 106 9.95 -1.69 2.83
C PRO A 106 9.44 -0.60 3.75
N ARG A 107 10.11 -0.46 4.90
CA ARG A 107 9.80 0.59 5.86
C ARG A 107 10.03 2.00 5.29
N GLN A 108 10.87 2.13 4.28
CA GLN A 108 11.19 3.42 3.65
C GLN A 108 9.97 4.13 3.09
N SER A 109 8.99 3.41 2.56
CA SER A 109 7.76 4.03 2.07
C SER A 109 6.95 4.67 3.18
N LEU A 110 6.91 4.06 4.36
CA LEU A 110 6.24 4.63 5.53
C LEU A 110 7.00 5.84 6.10
N ILE A 111 8.32 5.78 6.11
CA ILE A 111 9.16 6.91 6.54
C ILE A 111 8.93 8.11 5.62
N GLY A 112 8.87 7.88 4.31
CA GLY A 112 8.57 8.93 3.34
C GLY A 112 7.17 9.51 3.51
N LEU A 113 6.17 8.68 3.75
CA LEU A 113 4.81 9.12 4.02
C LEU A 113 4.75 9.97 5.31
N LYS A 114 5.41 9.51 6.37
CA LYS A 114 5.50 10.25 7.63
C LYS A 114 6.05 11.65 7.42
N ALA A 115 7.17 11.76 6.73
CA ALA A 115 7.80 13.05 6.45
C ALA A 115 6.87 13.96 5.65
N LYS A 116 6.23 13.43 4.61
CA LYS A 116 5.31 14.20 3.76
C LYS A 116 4.09 14.70 4.54
N ALA A 117 3.46 13.82 5.31
CA ALA A 117 2.26 14.17 6.07
C ALA A 117 2.55 15.17 7.18
N GLU A 118 3.65 15.01 7.89
CA GLU A 118 4.05 15.93 8.95
C GLU A 118 4.42 17.32 8.39
N SER A 119 4.99 17.36 7.20
CA SER A 119 5.26 18.64 6.53
C SER A 119 4.00 19.33 6.03
N ALA A 120 3.01 18.56 5.56
CA ALA A 120 1.80 19.09 4.95
C ALA A 120 0.81 19.65 5.97
N GLY A 121 0.69 19.01 7.13
CA GLY A 121 -0.32 19.40 8.12
C GLY A 121 -0.02 18.86 9.50
N GLY A 122 1.24 18.59 9.77
CA GLY A 122 1.67 18.05 11.02
C GLY A 122 1.47 19.00 12.19
N CYS A 123 1.44 18.44 13.37
CA CYS A 123 1.33 19.18 14.60
C CYS A 123 2.71 19.65 15.03
N ALA A 124 2.82 20.92 15.31
CA ALA A 124 4.04 21.50 15.81
C ALA A 124 4.35 21.01 17.24
#